data_4f59238ff93744f2d346d1c7fecfed0e
#
_entry.id   4f59238ff93744f2d346d1c7fecfed0e
#
_cell.length_a   1.000
_cell.length_b   1.000
_cell.length_c   1.000
_cell.angle_alpha   90.00
_cell.angle_beta   90.00
_cell.angle_gamma   90.00
#
_symmetry.space_group_name_H-M   'P 1'
#
loop_
_entity.id
_entity.type
_entity.pdbx_description
1 polymer ?
#
loop_
_entity_poly.entity_id
_entity_poly.type
_entity_poly.pdbx_seq_one_letter_code
_entity_poly.pdbx_strand_id
1 'polypeptide(L)'
;GNLYGTSRSALEERLRAGEDVVLEIDWQGALQIKRLFPAAVLIFILPPSWDELLRRLQGRGEDPPAVIETRMVNAREEVAQARHFDFIVINAVFDAALVDLQAVVQAQRLNYASQRRSNAAVFQALHLD
;
A
#
# COMPACT_ATOMS: atom_id res chain seq x y z
N GLY A 1 5.86 9.67 12.55
CA GLY A 1 6.32 9.18 13.49
C GLY A 1 7.09 7.90 13.37
N ASN A 2 7.05 7.22 14.39
CA ASN A 2 7.57 5.88 14.40
C ASN A 2 6.82 5.08 13.33
N LEU A 3 7.30 3.97 12.93
CA LEU A 3 6.64 3.10 11.98
C LEU A 3 5.41 2.50 12.61
N TYR A 4 4.51 3.38 13.09
CA TYR A 4 3.22 2.96 13.64
C TYR A 4 3.38 1.91 14.71
N GLY A 5 4.41 2.06 15.54
CA GLY A 5 4.71 1.14 16.60
C GLY A 5 5.37 -0.16 16.17
N THR A 6 5.59 -0.35 14.87
CA THR A 6 6.25 -1.55 14.36
C THR A 6 7.73 -1.28 14.22
N SER A 7 8.54 -2.02 14.94
CA SER A 7 9.99 -1.91 14.82
C SER A 7 10.47 -2.59 13.54
N ARG A 8 11.62 -2.11 13.03
CA ARG A 8 12.26 -2.71 11.87
C ARG A 8 12.60 -4.18 12.12
N SER A 9 13.09 -4.51 13.30
CA SER A 9 13.46 -5.90 13.61
C SER A 9 12.26 -6.83 13.67
N ALA A 10 11.12 -6.37 14.21
CA ALA A 10 9.90 -7.17 14.22
C ALA A 10 9.39 -7.42 12.80
N LEU A 11 9.46 -6.39 11.95
CA LEU A 11 9.06 -6.51 10.56
C LEU A 11 9.98 -7.49 9.80
N GLU A 12 11.28 -7.36 9.98
CA GLU A 12 12.26 -8.25 9.36
C GLU A 12 12.06 -9.70 9.78
N GLU A 13 11.73 -9.92 11.06
CA GLU A 13 11.47 -11.25 11.57
C GLU A 13 10.28 -11.91 10.89
N ARG A 14 9.18 -11.17 10.70
CA ARG A 14 8.00 -11.68 9.99
C ARG A 14 8.32 -12.00 8.53
N LEU A 15 9.06 -11.14 7.87
CA LEU A 15 9.44 -11.36 6.48
C LEU A 15 10.33 -12.58 6.34
N ARG A 16 11.25 -12.80 7.27
CA ARG A 16 12.09 -14.01 7.28
C ARG A 16 11.27 -15.28 7.51
N ALA A 17 10.18 -15.17 8.26
CA ALA A 17 9.27 -16.31 8.48
C ALA A 17 8.39 -16.60 7.25
N GLY A 18 8.52 -15.84 6.18
CA GLY A 18 7.74 -16.04 4.96
C GLY A 18 6.36 -15.41 4.99
N GLU A 19 6.09 -14.56 5.97
CA GLU A 19 4.80 -13.90 6.08
C GLU A 19 4.71 -12.69 5.15
N ASP A 20 3.55 -12.53 4.52
CA ASP A 20 3.22 -11.28 3.84
C ASP A 20 2.82 -10.25 4.90
N VAL A 21 3.43 -9.08 4.84
CA VAL A 21 3.11 -7.99 5.77
C VAL A 21 2.49 -6.84 4.99
N VAL A 22 1.29 -6.44 5.40
CA VAL A 22 0.59 -5.31 4.81
C VAL A 22 0.55 -4.19 5.84
N LEU A 23 0.98 -3.01 5.43
CA LEU A 23 0.98 -1.83 6.28
C LEU A 23 0.04 -0.77 5.69
N GLU A 24 -0.83 -0.24 6.53
CA GLU A 24 -1.68 0.89 6.17
C GLU A 24 -1.07 2.14 6.80
N ILE A 25 -0.39 2.94 5.98
CA ILE A 25 0.42 4.05 6.44
C ILE A 25 0.26 5.25 5.52
N ASP A 26 0.68 6.43 6.00
CA ASP A 26 0.69 7.62 5.17
C ASP A 26 1.84 7.56 4.14
N TRP A 27 1.84 8.54 3.21
CA TRP A 27 2.82 8.55 2.13
C TRP A 27 4.26 8.71 2.65
N GLN A 28 4.44 9.48 3.73
CA GLN A 28 5.77 9.68 4.31
C GLN A 28 6.33 8.38 4.87
N GLY A 29 5.50 7.64 5.59
CA GLY A 29 5.85 6.33 6.10
C GLY A 29 6.11 5.32 4.99
N ALA A 30 5.29 5.37 3.93
CA ALA A 30 5.47 4.50 2.78
C ALA A 30 6.82 4.71 2.10
N LEU A 31 7.21 5.96 1.86
CA LEU A 31 8.51 6.26 1.26
C LEU A 31 9.66 5.86 2.17
N GLN A 32 9.49 5.99 3.48
CA GLN A 32 10.49 5.52 4.45
C GLN A 32 10.65 4.00 4.40
N ILE A 33 9.55 3.27 4.33
CA ILE A 33 9.56 1.80 4.19
C ILE A 33 10.31 1.40 2.91
N LYS A 34 10.05 2.10 1.80
CA LYS A 34 10.72 1.79 0.53
C LYS A 34 12.24 1.97 0.63
N ARG A 35 12.69 2.97 1.38
CA ARG A 35 14.12 3.17 1.60
C ARG A 35 14.75 2.05 2.44
N LEU A 36 14.04 1.58 3.46
CA LEU A 36 14.52 0.52 4.35
C LEU A 36 14.38 -0.87 3.71
N PHE A 37 13.36 -1.06 2.90
CA PHE A 37 13.06 -2.32 2.25
C PHE A 37 12.80 -2.07 0.76
N PRO A 38 13.86 -2.02 -0.07
CA PRO A 38 13.70 -1.68 -1.50
C PRO A 38 12.76 -2.61 -2.26
N ALA A 39 12.57 -3.84 -1.78
CA ALA A 39 11.64 -4.78 -2.39
C ALA A 39 10.17 -4.53 -1.99
N ALA A 40 9.92 -3.61 -1.07
CA ALA A 40 8.55 -3.27 -0.68
C ALA A 40 7.77 -2.72 -1.87
N VAL A 41 6.50 -3.09 -1.92
CA VAL A 41 5.58 -2.63 -2.97
C VAL A 41 4.68 -1.57 -2.38
N LEU A 42 4.71 -0.38 -2.98
CA LEU A 42 3.91 0.76 -2.54
C LEU A 42 2.67 0.88 -3.42
N ILE A 43 1.51 0.89 -2.78
CA ILE A 43 0.21 1.01 -3.45
C ILE A 43 -0.47 2.27 -2.95
N PHE A 44 -0.84 3.15 -3.86
CA PHE A 44 -1.59 4.37 -3.54
C PHE A 44 -3.03 4.21 -3.97
N ILE A 45 -3.94 4.52 -3.06
CA ILE A 45 -5.38 4.45 -3.35
C ILE A 45 -5.88 5.85 -3.62
N LEU A 46 -6.32 6.09 -4.86
CA LEU A 46 -6.82 7.40 -5.29
C LEU A 46 -8.34 7.47 -5.25
N PRO A 47 -8.90 8.62 -4.89
CA PRO A 47 -10.32 8.88 -5.19
C PRO A 47 -10.49 9.04 -6.71
N PRO A 48 -11.70 8.83 -7.25
CA PRO A 48 -11.92 8.99 -8.70
C PRO A 48 -11.92 10.45 -9.15
N SER A 49 -12.20 11.37 -8.25
CA SER A 49 -12.19 12.81 -8.51
C SER A 49 -12.14 13.59 -7.20
N TRP A 50 -11.80 14.87 -7.29
CA TRP A 50 -11.86 15.76 -6.13
C TRP A 50 -13.29 15.96 -5.64
N ASP A 51 -14.25 16.07 -6.55
CA ASP A 51 -15.65 16.23 -6.20
C ASP A 51 -16.18 15.02 -5.42
N GLU A 52 -15.80 13.83 -5.84
CA GLU A 52 -16.21 12.60 -5.15
C GLU A 52 -15.56 12.50 -3.78
N LEU A 53 -14.30 12.89 -3.66
CA LEU A 53 -13.63 12.93 -2.36
C LEU A 53 -14.32 13.89 -1.41
N LEU A 54 -14.64 15.08 -1.89
CA LEU A 54 -15.37 16.07 -1.09
C LEU A 54 -16.72 15.53 -0.64
N ARG A 55 -17.45 14.91 -1.56
CA ARG A 55 -18.76 14.31 -1.25
C ARG A 55 -18.64 13.24 -0.16
N ARG A 56 -17.63 12.39 -0.25
CA ARG A 56 -17.39 11.34 0.75
C ARG A 56 -17.04 11.90 2.11
N LEU A 57 -16.23 12.95 2.15
CA LEU A 57 -15.89 13.62 3.40
C LEU A 57 -17.10 14.30 4.03
N GLN A 58 -17.93 14.95 3.23
CA GLN A 58 -19.17 15.60 3.69
C GLN A 58 -20.22 14.58 4.12
N GLY A 59 -20.26 13.45 3.43
CA GLY A 59 -21.26 12.40 3.68
C GLY A 59 -21.15 11.74 5.04
N ARG A 60 -20.03 11.87 5.72
CA ARG A 60 -19.87 11.40 7.09
C ARG A 60 -20.68 12.22 8.09
N GLY A 61 -20.97 13.50 7.76
CA GLY A 61 -21.85 14.36 8.55
C GLY A 61 -21.35 14.76 9.92
N GLU A 62 -20.13 14.38 10.26
CA GLU A 62 -19.58 14.55 11.60
C GLU A 62 -18.60 15.72 11.73
N ASP A 63 -18.02 16.16 10.62
CA ASP A 63 -16.97 17.15 10.66
C ASP A 63 -17.48 18.55 10.28
N PRO A 64 -17.00 19.58 10.97
CA PRO A 64 -17.27 20.97 10.58
C PRO A 64 -16.64 21.27 9.20
N PRO A 65 -17.18 22.27 8.47
CA PRO A 65 -16.64 22.65 7.17
C PRO A 65 -15.13 22.97 7.19
N ALA A 66 -14.65 23.60 8.26
CA ALA A 66 -13.23 23.93 8.38
C ALA A 66 -12.33 22.68 8.42
N VAL A 67 -12.80 21.62 9.07
CA VAL A 67 -12.09 20.34 9.14
C VAL A 67 -12.07 19.68 7.77
N ILE A 68 -13.19 19.70 7.06
CA ILE A 68 -13.28 19.14 5.70
C ILE A 68 -12.34 19.88 4.76
N GLU A 69 -12.27 21.20 4.83
CA GLU A 69 -11.35 21.99 4.01
C GLU A 69 -9.90 21.61 4.28
N THR A 70 -9.53 21.47 5.55
CA THR A 70 -8.18 21.02 5.92
C THR A 70 -7.87 19.65 5.35
N ARG A 71 -8.81 18.72 5.41
CA ARG A 71 -8.63 17.39 4.84
C ARG A 71 -8.48 17.42 3.32
N MET A 72 -9.20 18.32 2.65
CA MET A 72 -9.07 18.48 1.19
C MET A 72 -7.70 19.03 0.81
N VAL A 73 -7.17 19.99 1.57
CA VAL A 73 -5.83 20.51 1.35
C VAL A 73 -4.78 19.43 1.54
N ASN A 74 -4.90 18.66 2.62
CA ASN A 74 -3.98 17.56 2.89
C ASN A 74 -4.07 16.48 1.81
N ALA A 75 -5.25 16.18 1.32
CA ALA A 75 -5.44 15.19 0.26
C ALA A 75 -4.77 15.60 -1.05
N ARG A 76 -4.79 16.89 -1.40
CA ARG A 76 -4.09 17.38 -2.59
C ARG A 76 -2.59 17.15 -2.47
N GLU A 77 -2.02 17.41 -1.30
CA GLU A 77 -0.61 17.16 -1.04
C GLU A 77 -0.28 15.67 -1.13
N GLU A 78 -1.11 14.81 -0.54
CA GLU A 78 -0.93 13.37 -0.58
C GLU A 78 -1.01 12.82 -2.01
N VAL A 79 -2.01 13.24 -2.77
CA VAL A 79 -2.20 12.79 -4.16
C VAL A 79 -1.01 13.16 -5.03
N ALA A 80 -0.39 14.31 -4.77
CA ALA A 80 0.82 14.70 -5.50
C ALA A 80 1.98 13.71 -5.32
N GLN A 81 1.95 12.89 -4.28
CA GLN A 81 2.96 11.88 -3.99
C GLN A 81 2.71 10.55 -4.70
N ALA A 82 1.56 10.38 -5.35
CA ALA A 82 1.20 9.13 -6.01
C ALA A 82 2.25 8.66 -7.03
N ARG A 83 2.93 9.61 -7.68
CA ARG A 83 3.98 9.31 -8.66
C ARG A 83 5.15 8.51 -8.09
N HIS A 84 5.31 8.50 -6.77
CA HIS A 84 6.39 7.76 -6.11
C HIS A 84 6.00 6.34 -5.73
N PHE A 85 4.76 5.95 -6.00
CA PHE A 85 4.25 4.63 -5.65
C PHE A 85 4.34 3.68 -6.85
N ASP A 86 4.40 2.39 -6.55
CA ASP A 86 4.55 1.36 -7.59
C ASP A 86 3.23 1.08 -8.31
N PHE A 87 2.11 1.14 -7.59
CA PHE A 87 0.79 0.84 -8.13
C PHE A 87 -0.22 1.87 -7.66
N ILE A 88 -1.19 2.12 -8.51
CA ILE A 88 -2.30 3.03 -8.22
C ILE A 88 -3.59 2.24 -8.31
N VAL A 89 -4.39 2.29 -7.27
CA VAL A 89 -5.74 1.71 -7.27
C VAL A 89 -6.73 2.87 -7.17
N ILE A 90 -7.64 2.95 -8.14
CA ILE A 90 -8.65 4.01 -8.15
C ILE A 90 -9.90 3.50 -7.45
N ASN A 91 -10.26 4.12 -6.35
CA ASN A 91 -11.41 3.74 -5.55
C ASN A 91 -12.66 4.48 -5.99
N ALA A 92 -13.13 4.18 -7.23
CA ALA A 92 -14.42 4.66 -7.71
C ALA A 92 -15.54 3.79 -7.15
N VAL A 93 -15.40 2.48 -7.27
CA VAL A 93 -16.31 1.48 -6.71
C VAL A 93 -15.50 0.58 -5.79
N PHE A 94 -15.93 0.46 -4.54
CA PHE A 94 -15.17 -0.25 -3.52
C PHE A 94 -14.83 -1.69 -3.93
N ASP A 95 -15.81 -2.44 -4.44
CA ASP A 95 -15.58 -3.85 -4.80
C ASP A 95 -14.56 -3.99 -5.93
N ALA A 96 -14.60 -3.10 -6.91
CA ALA A 96 -13.64 -3.11 -8.00
C ALA A 96 -12.23 -2.75 -7.51
N ALA A 97 -12.12 -1.76 -6.63
CA ALA A 97 -10.85 -1.37 -6.03
C ALA A 97 -10.25 -2.52 -5.21
N LEU A 98 -11.09 -3.27 -4.49
CA LEU A 98 -10.65 -4.42 -3.72
C LEU A 98 -10.08 -5.52 -4.64
N VAL A 99 -10.74 -5.78 -5.77
CA VAL A 99 -10.25 -6.74 -6.77
C VAL A 99 -8.89 -6.32 -7.30
N ASP A 100 -8.72 -5.03 -7.61
CA ASP A 100 -7.44 -4.51 -8.10
C ASP A 100 -6.34 -4.65 -7.05
N LEU A 101 -6.65 -4.32 -5.80
CA LEU A 101 -5.69 -4.48 -4.71
C LEU A 101 -5.27 -5.94 -4.55
N GLN A 102 -6.23 -6.86 -4.58
CA GLN A 102 -5.96 -8.31 -4.51
C GLN A 102 -5.11 -8.77 -5.68
N ALA A 103 -5.33 -8.22 -6.89
CA ALA A 103 -4.54 -8.55 -8.06
C ALA A 103 -3.07 -8.15 -7.89
N VAL A 104 -2.80 -6.99 -7.31
CA VAL A 104 -1.43 -6.56 -7.03
C VAL A 104 -0.77 -7.51 -6.04
N VAL A 105 -1.45 -7.86 -4.96
CA VAL A 105 -0.91 -8.78 -3.95
C VAL A 105 -0.62 -10.15 -4.58
N GLN A 106 -1.54 -10.67 -5.37
CA GLN A 106 -1.36 -11.96 -6.03
C GLN A 106 -0.19 -11.93 -7.02
N ALA A 107 -0.07 -10.87 -7.81
CA ALA A 107 1.05 -10.73 -8.74
C ALA A 107 2.40 -10.72 -8.01
N GLN A 108 2.48 -10.07 -6.87
CA GLN A 108 3.72 -10.01 -6.10
C GLN A 108 4.11 -11.38 -5.53
N ARG A 109 3.13 -12.22 -5.22
CA ARG A 109 3.41 -13.59 -4.77
C ARG A 109 4.00 -14.47 -5.88
N LEU A 110 3.81 -14.07 -7.14
CA LEU A 110 4.24 -14.84 -8.32
C LEU A 110 5.56 -14.36 -8.91
N ASN A 111 6.18 -13.31 -8.35
CA ASN A 111 7.49 -12.90 -8.84
C ASN A 111 8.54 -13.97 -8.51
N TYR A 112 9.67 -13.91 -9.19
CA TYR A 112 10.70 -14.93 -9.08
C TYR A 112 11.16 -15.15 -7.63
N ALA A 113 11.48 -14.09 -6.93
CA ALA A 113 12.00 -14.17 -5.57
C ALA A 113 10.96 -14.78 -4.60
N SER A 114 9.70 -14.40 -4.74
CA SER A 114 8.61 -14.94 -3.91
C SER A 114 8.38 -16.41 -4.19
N GLN A 115 8.34 -16.80 -5.46
CA GLN A 115 8.16 -18.19 -5.87
C GLN A 115 9.32 -19.06 -5.39
N ARG A 116 10.53 -18.54 -5.50
CA ARG A 116 11.71 -19.27 -5.04
C ARG A 116 11.63 -19.56 -3.52
N ARG A 117 11.18 -18.60 -2.73
CA ARG A 117 11.02 -18.79 -1.29
C ARG A 117 9.90 -19.77 -0.96
N SER A 118 8.76 -19.60 -1.62
CA SER A 118 7.56 -20.40 -1.31
C SER A 118 7.62 -21.82 -1.87
N ASN A 119 8.37 -22.03 -2.93
CA ASN A 119 8.46 -23.29 -3.64
C ASN A 119 9.90 -23.75 -3.79
N ALA A 120 10.67 -23.65 -2.72
CA ALA A 120 12.09 -23.98 -2.73
C ALA A 120 12.38 -25.39 -3.26
N ALA A 121 11.54 -26.36 -2.92
CA ALA A 121 11.73 -27.75 -3.36
C ALA A 121 11.62 -27.88 -4.89
N VAL A 122 10.69 -27.15 -5.51
CA VAL A 122 10.55 -27.14 -6.97
C VAL A 122 11.80 -26.55 -7.63
N PHE A 123 12.25 -25.42 -7.10
CA PHE A 123 13.44 -24.74 -7.63
C PHE A 123 14.68 -25.62 -7.51
N GLN A 124 14.85 -26.31 -6.39
CA GLN A 124 15.96 -27.26 -6.20
C GLN A 124 15.86 -28.41 -7.18
N ALA A 125 14.69 -29.01 -7.33
CA ALA A 125 14.47 -30.14 -8.24
C ALA A 125 14.79 -29.78 -9.70
N LEU A 126 14.55 -28.51 -10.07
CA LEU A 126 14.81 -28.00 -11.41
C LEU A 126 16.18 -27.34 -11.58
N HIS A 127 16.99 -27.39 -10.54
CA HIS A 127 18.34 -26.79 -10.51
C HIS A 127 18.32 -25.26 -10.77
N LEU A 128 17.33 -24.58 -10.20
CA LEU A 128 17.19 -23.13 -10.29
C LEU A 128 17.70 -22.47 -9.01
N ASP A 129 18.34 -21.31 -9.18
CA ASP A 129 18.85 -20.52 -8.05
C ASP A 129 17.77 -19.65 -7.42
#